data_d8b4467a8a64cac76f4724ab5c4bdccf
#
_entry.id   d8b4467a8a64cac76f4724ab5c4bdccf
#
_cell.length_a   1.000
_cell.length_b   1.000
_cell.length_c   1.000
_cell.angle_alpha   90.00
_cell.angle_beta   90.00
_cell.angle_gamma   90.00
#
_symmetry.space_group_name_H-M   'P 1'
#
loop_
_entity.id
_entity.type
_entity.pdbx_description
1 polymer ?
#
loop_
_entity_poly.entity_id
_entity_poly.type
_entity_poly.pdbx_seq_one_letter_code
_entity_poly.pdbx_strand_id
1 'polypeptide(L)'
;LKEKGEPEQISYAEYAAGHKVTEAQLKIQTKESDKWSYRPLISCVYMGENREDALAMLEQQSYTNWNLTCINKLCTGKEIELSGEYAALIEVGDTIEPDALYELSHAIVFPKETKQSGIHWEEIGKPDLIYTDEDVRCPDESKTTETAEPLLKPDFSPDYLENYCYIRHLCCIRKTVFLQALKENDGNPAIEELICRAAKQSDSIIHIPKVLYHT
;
A
#
# COMPACT_ATOMS: atom_id res chain seq x y z
N LEU A 1 -42.25 -13.48 -15.78
CA LEU A 1 -40.95 -13.56 -15.09
C LEU A 1 -39.89 -13.20 -16.14
N LYS A 2 -39.31 -11.98 -16.09
CA LYS A 2 -38.14 -11.64 -16.92
C LYS A 2 -36.96 -12.40 -16.36
N GLU A 3 -36.31 -13.23 -17.18
CA GLU A 3 -35.02 -13.82 -16.89
C GLU A 3 -34.04 -12.69 -16.51
N LYS A 4 -33.50 -12.75 -15.30
CA LYS A 4 -32.35 -11.94 -14.94
C LYS A 4 -31.20 -12.47 -15.81
N GLY A 5 -30.73 -11.66 -16.76
CA GLY A 5 -29.53 -11.98 -17.53
C GLY A 5 -28.37 -12.30 -16.56
N GLU A 6 -27.54 -13.25 -16.96
CA GLU A 6 -26.31 -13.53 -16.24
C GLU A 6 -25.50 -12.23 -16.13
N PRO A 7 -24.86 -11.96 -14.97
CA PRO A 7 -24.02 -10.77 -14.84
C PRO A 7 -22.94 -10.81 -15.93
N GLU A 8 -22.79 -9.68 -16.62
CA GLU A 8 -21.79 -9.51 -17.64
C GLU A 8 -20.40 -9.77 -17.04
N GLN A 9 -19.71 -10.81 -17.50
CA GLN A 9 -18.36 -11.12 -17.05
C GLN A 9 -17.40 -10.17 -17.76
N ILE A 10 -16.89 -9.18 -17.03
CA ILE A 10 -15.79 -8.32 -17.51
C ILE A 10 -14.45 -8.97 -17.17
N SER A 11 -13.48 -8.88 -18.08
CA SER A 11 -12.10 -9.31 -17.81
C SER A 11 -11.44 -8.39 -16.77
N TYR A 12 -10.39 -8.90 -16.10
CA TYR A 12 -9.63 -8.04 -15.17
C TYR A 12 -9.01 -6.84 -15.91
N ALA A 13 -8.55 -7.01 -17.13
CA ALA A 13 -8.00 -5.91 -17.93
C ALA A 13 -9.02 -4.79 -18.18
N GLU A 14 -10.28 -5.12 -18.45
CA GLU A 14 -11.38 -4.14 -18.59
C GLU A 14 -11.70 -3.47 -17.26
N TYR A 15 -11.73 -4.25 -16.18
CA TYR A 15 -11.89 -3.72 -14.82
C TYR A 15 -10.78 -2.74 -14.48
N ALA A 16 -9.52 -3.12 -14.63
CA ALA A 16 -8.35 -2.29 -14.33
C ALA A 16 -8.34 -1.00 -15.17
N ALA A 17 -8.63 -1.10 -16.48
CA ALA A 17 -8.73 0.07 -17.36
C ALA A 17 -9.83 1.06 -16.91
N GLY A 18 -10.98 0.54 -16.45
CA GLY A 18 -12.10 1.34 -15.96
C GLY A 18 -11.86 2.00 -14.59
N HIS A 19 -10.90 1.48 -13.81
CA HIS A 19 -10.56 1.97 -12.46
C HIS A 19 -9.25 2.78 -12.41
N LYS A 20 -8.57 2.92 -13.53
CA LYS A 20 -7.33 3.69 -13.61
C LYS A 20 -7.60 5.16 -13.32
N VAL A 21 -6.81 5.73 -12.41
CA VAL A 21 -6.92 7.15 -12.04
C VAL A 21 -6.58 8.05 -13.23
N THR A 22 -7.38 9.08 -13.45
CA THR A 22 -7.17 10.04 -14.54
C THR A 22 -6.28 11.20 -14.10
N GLU A 23 -5.61 11.87 -15.04
CA GLU A 23 -4.82 13.08 -14.73
C GLU A 23 -5.65 14.19 -14.04
N ALA A 24 -6.93 14.30 -14.38
CA ALA A 24 -7.84 15.26 -13.76
C ALA A 24 -8.06 14.91 -12.29
N GLN A 25 -8.25 13.65 -11.97
CA GLN A 25 -8.39 13.16 -10.59
C GLN A 25 -7.09 13.36 -9.79
N LEU A 26 -5.92 13.04 -10.36
CA LEU A 26 -4.63 13.29 -9.70
C LEU A 26 -4.45 14.77 -9.32
N LYS A 27 -4.80 15.69 -10.23
CA LYS A 27 -4.74 17.14 -9.95
C LYS A 27 -5.73 17.58 -8.85
N ILE A 28 -6.89 16.93 -8.77
CA ILE A 28 -7.87 17.17 -7.70
C ILE A 28 -7.30 16.68 -6.37
N GLN A 29 -6.80 15.46 -6.31
CA GLN A 29 -6.21 14.84 -5.12
C GLN A 29 -5.05 15.67 -4.57
N THR A 30 -4.15 16.17 -5.43
CA THR A 30 -3.07 17.07 -5.01
C THR A 30 -3.61 18.33 -4.36
N LYS A 31 -4.55 19.02 -5.01
CA LYS A 31 -5.15 20.26 -4.47
C LYS A 31 -5.95 20.04 -3.18
N GLU A 32 -6.55 18.89 -3.04
CA GLU A 32 -7.31 18.50 -1.85
C GLU A 32 -6.38 18.22 -0.68
N SER A 33 -5.37 17.37 -0.89
CA SER A 33 -4.40 17.02 0.15
C SER A 33 -3.56 18.22 0.59
N ASP A 34 -3.32 19.20 -0.28
CA ASP A 34 -2.64 20.45 0.10
C ASP A 34 -3.43 21.31 1.11
N LYS A 35 -4.74 21.10 1.20
CA LYS A 35 -5.62 21.83 2.13
C LYS A 35 -5.85 21.10 3.45
N TRP A 36 -5.38 19.87 3.59
CA TRP A 36 -5.58 19.12 4.82
C TRP A 36 -4.84 19.80 5.98
N SER A 37 -5.50 19.91 7.11
CA SER A 37 -4.92 20.48 8.34
C SER A 37 -3.78 19.63 8.89
N TYR A 38 -3.76 18.35 8.57
CA TYR A 38 -2.70 17.41 8.88
C TYR A 38 -2.31 16.64 7.62
N ARG A 39 -1.03 16.66 7.30
CA ARG A 39 -0.45 15.96 6.14
C ARG A 39 0.66 15.04 6.64
N PRO A 40 0.39 13.73 6.81
CA PRO A 40 1.40 12.80 7.27
C PRO A 40 2.60 12.75 6.31
N LEU A 41 3.81 12.81 6.85
CA LEU A 41 5.01 12.55 6.05
C LEU A 41 5.18 11.03 5.90
N ILE A 42 5.16 10.56 4.66
CA ILE A 42 5.36 9.15 4.32
C ILE A 42 6.82 8.91 3.95
N SER A 43 7.53 8.08 4.69
CA SER A 43 8.85 7.58 4.30
C SER A 43 8.67 6.40 3.35
N CYS A 44 8.89 6.61 2.06
CA CYS A 44 8.91 5.54 1.06
C CYS A 44 10.24 4.78 1.20
N VAL A 45 10.17 3.56 1.70
CA VAL A 45 11.32 2.67 1.90
C VAL A 45 11.43 1.77 0.68
N TYR A 46 12.34 2.11 -0.21
CA TYR A 46 12.59 1.36 -1.43
C TYR A 46 13.70 0.32 -1.19
N MET A 47 13.37 -0.94 -1.45
CA MET A 47 14.24 -2.09 -1.27
C MET A 47 15.13 -2.30 -2.50
N GLY A 48 16.04 -1.36 -2.76
CA GLY A 48 16.93 -1.40 -3.92
C GLY A 48 17.93 -0.26 -3.93
N GLU A 49 18.93 -0.37 -4.79
CA GLU A 49 19.99 0.63 -4.94
C GLU A 49 19.65 1.72 -5.95
N ASN A 50 18.78 1.42 -6.92
CA ASN A 50 18.43 2.37 -7.99
C ASN A 50 17.48 3.45 -7.50
N ARG A 51 18.07 4.51 -6.96
CA ARG A 51 17.33 5.68 -6.47
C ARG A 51 16.59 6.43 -7.57
N GLU A 52 17.11 6.42 -8.79
CA GLU A 52 16.52 7.17 -9.92
C GLU A 52 15.17 6.58 -10.32
N ASP A 53 15.06 5.25 -10.42
CA ASP A 53 13.80 4.58 -10.74
C ASP A 53 12.75 4.82 -9.64
N ALA A 54 13.15 4.70 -8.38
CA ALA A 54 12.27 4.99 -7.25
C ALA A 54 11.78 6.45 -7.26
N LEU A 55 12.64 7.42 -7.55
CA LEU A 55 12.26 8.82 -7.65
C LEU A 55 11.31 9.06 -8.82
N ALA A 56 11.59 8.52 -10.01
CA ALA A 56 10.74 8.69 -11.19
C ALA A 56 9.30 8.17 -10.93
N MET A 57 9.15 7.10 -10.18
CA MET A 57 7.86 6.57 -9.75
C MET A 57 7.18 7.48 -8.71
N LEU A 58 7.91 7.93 -7.71
CA LEU A 58 7.36 8.74 -6.61
C LEU A 58 7.02 10.17 -7.05
N GLU A 59 7.72 10.74 -8.01
CA GLU A 59 7.43 12.07 -8.58
C GLU A 59 6.10 12.10 -9.33
N GLN A 60 5.55 10.94 -9.72
CA GLN A 60 4.23 10.84 -10.34
C GLN A 60 3.07 10.82 -9.33
N GLN A 61 3.38 10.70 -8.04
CA GLN A 61 2.36 10.60 -7.00
C GLN A 61 1.58 11.91 -6.82
N SER A 62 0.26 11.80 -6.70
CA SER A 62 -0.62 12.95 -6.43
C SER A 62 -0.46 13.50 -5.01
N TYR A 63 -0.01 12.69 -4.06
CA TYR A 63 0.37 13.14 -2.72
C TYR A 63 1.85 13.46 -2.65
N THR A 64 2.19 14.67 -2.22
CA THR A 64 3.56 15.22 -2.35
C THR A 64 4.36 15.24 -1.05
N ASN A 65 3.77 14.93 0.11
CA ASN A 65 4.47 14.94 1.39
C ASN A 65 5.10 13.58 1.73
N TRP A 66 6.11 13.22 0.96
CA TRP A 66 6.88 12.00 1.13
C TRP A 66 8.39 12.27 1.09
N ASN A 67 9.16 11.32 1.58
CA ASN A 67 10.61 11.24 1.37
C ASN A 67 11.01 9.82 0.95
N LEU A 68 12.18 9.67 0.34
CA LEU A 68 12.69 8.41 -0.14
C LEU A 68 13.90 7.96 0.68
N THR A 69 13.83 6.74 1.19
CA THR A 69 14.92 6.01 1.82
C THR A 69 15.19 4.74 1.02
N CYS A 70 16.36 4.63 0.40
CA CYS A 70 16.77 3.41 -0.31
C CYS A 70 17.58 2.53 0.63
N ILE A 71 17.24 1.26 0.69
CA ILE A 71 17.92 0.27 1.53
C ILE A 71 18.08 -1.04 0.77
N ASN A 72 19.17 -1.76 1.02
CA ASN A 72 19.42 -3.06 0.41
C ASN A 72 18.98 -4.21 1.31
N LYS A 73 18.80 -3.95 2.60
CA LYS A 73 18.43 -4.94 3.60
C LYS A 73 17.71 -4.32 4.78
N LEU A 74 16.72 -5.02 5.28
CA LEU A 74 16.02 -4.70 6.53
C LEU A 74 16.84 -5.20 7.74
N CYS A 75 17.95 -4.52 8.05
CA CYS A 75 18.86 -4.94 9.12
C CYS A 75 18.60 -4.18 10.42
N THR A 76 18.57 -4.91 11.53
CA THR A 76 18.48 -4.34 12.90
C THR A 76 19.72 -3.57 13.34
N GLY A 77 20.87 -3.81 12.72
CA GLY A 77 22.16 -3.20 13.09
C GLY A 77 22.47 -1.86 12.42
N LYS A 78 21.68 -1.43 11.44
CA LYS A 78 21.73 -0.08 10.87
C LYS A 78 20.40 0.58 11.18
N GLU A 79 20.43 1.71 11.88
CA GLU A 79 19.24 2.53 12.07
C GLU A 79 18.71 2.95 10.71
N ILE A 80 17.53 2.44 10.34
CA ILE A 80 16.81 2.96 9.19
C ILE A 80 16.25 4.30 9.63
N GLU A 81 16.85 5.38 9.14
CA GLU A 81 16.37 6.74 9.43
C GLU A 81 15.09 7.02 8.66
N LEU A 82 13.99 6.94 9.37
CA LEU A 82 12.68 7.35 8.86
C LEU A 82 12.36 8.75 9.37
N SER A 83 12.27 9.73 8.48
CA SER A 83 11.84 11.08 8.84
C SER A 83 10.32 11.17 8.98
N GLY A 84 9.58 10.31 8.26
CA GLY A 84 8.12 10.28 8.26
C GLY A 84 7.51 9.60 9.49
N GLU A 85 6.22 9.82 9.67
CA GLU A 85 5.41 9.16 10.70
C GLU A 85 5.03 7.73 10.28
N TYR A 86 5.05 7.45 8.99
CA TYR A 86 4.72 6.17 8.38
C TYR A 86 5.83 5.75 7.42
N ALA A 87 6.00 4.44 7.28
CA ALA A 87 6.88 3.79 6.31
C ALA A 87 6.04 3.04 5.28
N ALA A 88 6.13 3.41 4.00
CA ALA A 88 5.56 2.65 2.89
C ALA A 88 6.65 1.81 2.25
N LEU A 89 6.47 0.49 2.21
CA LEU A 89 7.45 -0.47 1.72
C LEU A 89 7.23 -0.74 0.23
N ILE A 90 8.30 -0.63 -0.56
CA ILE A 90 8.29 -0.84 -2.01
C ILE A 90 9.51 -1.68 -2.38
N GLU A 91 9.30 -2.79 -3.09
CA GLU A 91 10.39 -3.66 -3.55
C GLU A 91 10.96 -3.18 -4.89
N VAL A 92 12.22 -3.58 -5.14
CA VAL A 92 12.89 -3.27 -6.39
C VAL A 92 12.20 -4.01 -7.56
N GLY A 93 11.94 -3.28 -8.63
CA GLY A 93 11.26 -3.83 -9.81
C GLY A 93 9.75 -3.65 -9.81
N ASP A 94 9.17 -3.39 -8.65
CA ASP A 94 7.74 -3.17 -8.49
C ASP A 94 7.35 -1.70 -8.71
N THR A 95 6.07 -1.48 -8.95
CA THR A 95 5.52 -0.13 -9.17
C THR A 95 4.26 0.10 -8.36
N ILE A 96 3.92 1.38 -8.14
CA ILE A 96 2.69 1.79 -7.47
C ILE A 96 1.88 2.73 -8.36
N GLU A 97 0.55 2.68 -8.23
CA GLU A 97 -0.35 3.59 -8.94
C GLU A 97 -0.09 5.05 -8.54
N PRO A 98 -0.28 6.03 -9.44
CA PRO A 98 0.03 7.44 -9.18
C PRO A 98 -0.77 8.08 -8.03
N ASP A 99 -1.84 7.46 -7.58
CA ASP A 99 -2.63 7.89 -6.42
C ASP A 99 -2.40 7.04 -5.16
N ALA A 100 -1.47 6.10 -5.19
CA ALA A 100 -1.25 5.19 -4.06
C ALA A 100 -0.93 5.93 -2.76
N LEU A 101 -0.01 6.88 -2.78
CA LEU A 101 0.33 7.65 -1.57
C LEU A 101 -0.81 8.58 -1.12
N TYR A 102 -1.66 9.05 -2.03
CA TYR A 102 -2.86 9.80 -1.67
C TYR A 102 -3.85 8.91 -0.92
N GLU A 103 -4.16 7.73 -1.43
CA GLU A 103 -5.09 6.79 -0.80
C GLU A 103 -4.60 6.36 0.60
N LEU A 104 -3.32 6.04 0.73
CA LEU A 104 -2.70 5.73 2.03
C LEU A 104 -2.81 6.92 2.99
N SER A 105 -2.46 8.12 2.54
CA SER A 105 -2.50 9.32 3.38
C SER A 105 -3.93 9.72 3.73
N HIS A 106 -4.90 9.55 2.81
CA HIS A 106 -6.31 9.77 3.05
C HIS A 106 -6.84 8.84 4.15
N ALA A 107 -6.49 7.55 4.11
CA ALA A 107 -6.86 6.59 5.14
C ALA A 107 -6.25 6.93 6.52
N ILE A 108 -5.07 7.56 6.57
CA ILE A 108 -4.46 8.04 7.81
C ILE A 108 -5.22 9.26 8.37
N VAL A 109 -5.61 10.19 7.51
CA VAL A 109 -6.24 11.45 7.91
C VAL A 109 -7.73 11.27 8.21
N PHE A 110 -8.40 10.42 7.43
CA PHE A 110 -9.85 10.19 7.48
C PHE A 110 -10.20 8.70 7.66
N PRO A 111 -9.75 8.05 8.73
CA PRO A 111 -9.95 6.61 8.92
C PRO A 111 -11.44 6.20 8.97
N LYS A 112 -12.33 7.12 9.37
CA LYS A 112 -13.80 6.88 9.43
C LYS A 112 -14.46 6.82 8.06
N GLU A 113 -13.86 7.39 7.03
CA GLU A 113 -14.38 7.39 5.66
C GLU A 113 -13.99 6.14 4.89
N THR A 114 -12.95 5.44 5.35
CA THR A 114 -12.51 4.17 4.79
C THR A 114 -13.45 3.07 5.29
N LYS A 115 -14.35 2.61 4.41
CA LYS A 115 -15.42 1.67 4.74
C LYS A 115 -14.86 0.29 5.11
N GLN A 116 -14.77 0.00 6.39
CA GLN A 116 -14.64 -1.37 6.89
C GLN A 116 -15.82 -1.70 7.80
N SER A 117 -16.48 -2.84 7.55
CA SER A 117 -17.55 -3.32 8.39
C SER A 117 -16.97 -3.88 9.71
N GLY A 118 -17.51 -3.45 10.84
CA GLY A 118 -17.28 -4.06 12.14
C GLY A 118 -16.27 -3.38 13.08
N ILE A 119 -15.68 -2.27 12.69
CA ILE A 119 -14.74 -1.52 13.53
C ILE A 119 -15.42 -0.29 14.15
N HIS A 120 -15.32 -0.14 15.48
CA HIS A 120 -15.78 1.05 16.20
C HIS A 120 -14.73 2.17 16.07
N TRP A 121 -14.84 2.97 15.02
CA TRP A 121 -13.89 4.05 14.67
C TRP A 121 -13.78 5.18 15.68
N GLU A 122 -14.72 5.29 16.63
CA GLU A 122 -14.71 6.35 17.64
C GLU A 122 -13.59 6.20 18.67
N GLU A 123 -13.06 5.00 18.83
CA GLU A 123 -12.00 4.66 19.78
C GLU A 123 -10.63 4.51 19.11
N ILE A 124 -10.58 4.46 17.75
CA ILE A 124 -9.36 4.22 17.01
C ILE A 124 -8.74 5.55 16.60
N GLY A 125 -7.53 5.79 17.11
CA GLY A 125 -6.69 6.89 16.67
C GLY A 125 -6.20 6.70 15.23
N LYS A 126 -5.03 7.23 14.91
CA LYS A 126 -4.37 7.00 13.62
C LYS A 126 -4.08 5.49 13.43
N PRO A 127 -4.29 4.93 12.22
CA PRO A 127 -4.03 3.51 11.98
C PRO A 127 -2.57 3.14 12.20
N ASP A 128 -2.32 1.91 12.64
CA ASP A 128 -0.98 1.37 12.81
C ASP A 128 -0.42 0.79 11.51
N LEU A 129 -1.30 0.19 10.72
CA LEU A 129 -0.97 -0.45 9.46
C LEU A 129 -2.10 -0.27 8.45
N ILE A 130 -1.74 0.03 7.21
CA ILE A 130 -2.65 0.14 6.07
C ILE A 130 -2.08 -0.74 4.97
N TYR A 131 -2.93 -1.54 4.30
CA TYR A 131 -2.53 -2.34 3.15
C TYR A 131 -3.55 -2.21 2.01
N THR A 132 -3.10 -2.56 0.81
CA THR A 132 -3.88 -2.45 -0.42
C THR A 132 -3.91 -3.76 -1.17
N ASP A 133 -4.76 -3.88 -2.17
CA ASP A 133 -4.71 -4.95 -3.15
C ASP A 133 -3.52 -4.76 -4.09
N GLU A 134 -3.14 -5.84 -4.76
CA GLU A 134 -2.03 -5.85 -5.71
C GLU A 134 -2.39 -6.68 -6.95
N ASP A 135 -1.62 -6.53 -8.01
CA ASP A 135 -1.63 -7.45 -9.15
C ASP A 135 -0.21 -7.87 -9.55
N VAL A 136 -0.14 -9.01 -10.21
CA VAL A 136 1.10 -9.54 -10.79
C VAL A 136 1.08 -9.22 -12.28
N ARG A 137 2.02 -8.42 -12.76
CA ARG A 137 2.19 -8.11 -14.18
C ARG A 137 3.09 -9.16 -14.82
N CYS A 138 2.50 -10.00 -15.66
CA CYS A 138 3.26 -10.96 -16.45
C CYS A 138 3.60 -10.31 -17.80
N PRO A 139 4.87 -10.02 -18.10
CA PRO A 139 5.28 -9.61 -19.43
C PRO A 139 5.04 -10.77 -20.39
N ASP A 140 4.00 -10.68 -21.21
CA ASP A 140 3.76 -11.63 -22.29
C ASP A 140 4.48 -11.10 -23.54
N GLU A 141 5.70 -11.58 -23.79
CA GLU A 141 6.50 -11.22 -24.97
C GLU A 141 5.79 -11.50 -26.31
N SER A 142 4.73 -12.32 -26.27
CA SER A 142 3.94 -12.69 -27.45
C SER A 142 2.70 -11.83 -27.70
N LYS A 143 2.31 -10.99 -26.71
CA LYS A 143 1.12 -10.14 -26.77
C LYS A 143 1.50 -8.68 -26.56
N THR A 144 0.83 -7.81 -27.31
CA THR A 144 0.93 -6.35 -27.14
C THR A 144 0.22 -5.83 -25.87
N THR A 145 -0.34 -6.71 -25.06
CA THR A 145 -1.05 -6.40 -23.81
C THR A 145 -0.45 -7.22 -22.67
N GLU A 146 0.07 -6.53 -21.65
CA GLU A 146 0.42 -7.16 -20.38
C GLU A 146 -0.81 -7.87 -19.80
N THR A 147 -0.65 -9.13 -19.43
CA THR A 147 -1.67 -9.83 -18.65
C THR A 147 -1.35 -9.62 -17.19
N ALA A 148 -2.30 -9.06 -16.44
CA ALA A 148 -2.18 -8.91 -15.01
C ALA A 148 -3.15 -9.86 -14.29
N GLU A 149 -2.68 -10.49 -13.22
CA GLU A 149 -3.50 -11.33 -12.35
C GLU A 149 -3.72 -10.60 -11.03
N PRO A 150 -5.00 -10.25 -10.68
CA PRO A 150 -5.28 -9.54 -9.44
C PRO A 150 -5.12 -10.45 -8.22
N LEU A 151 -4.51 -9.92 -7.18
CA LEU A 151 -4.49 -10.50 -5.85
C LEU A 151 -5.32 -9.60 -4.91
N LEU A 152 -6.63 -9.87 -4.91
CA LEU A 152 -7.57 -9.15 -4.05
C LEU A 152 -7.50 -9.73 -2.63
N LYS A 153 -7.24 -8.88 -1.66
CA LYS A 153 -7.02 -9.28 -0.28
C LYS A 153 -8.32 -9.17 0.53
N PRO A 154 -8.54 -10.04 1.53
CA PRO A 154 -9.65 -9.86 2.44
C PRO A 154 -9.42 -8.67 3.38
N ASP A 155 -10.49 -8.17 4.00
CA ASP A 155 -10.38 -7.33 5.18
C ASP A 155 -9.61 -8.04 6.28
N PHE A 156 -9.02 -7.26 7.19
CA PHE A 156 -8.12 -7.81 8.19
C PHE A 156 -8.79 -8.90 9.04
N SER A 157 -8.15 -10.06 9.05
CA SER A 157 -8.54 -11.23 9.83
C SER A 157 -7.30 -11.77 10.57
N PRO A 158 -7.23 -11.63 11.90
CA PRO A 158 -6.11 -12.13 12.69
C PRO A 158 -5.95 -13.65 12.56
N ASP A 159 -7.06 -14.41 12.57
CA ASP A 159 -7.03 -15.88 12.47
C ASP A 159 -6.45 -16.33 11.11
N TYR A 160 -6.75 -15.59 10.04
CA TYR A 160 -6.21 -15.89 8.72
C TYR A 160 -4.72 -15.55 8.64
N LEU A 161 -4.32 -14.41 9.23
CA LEU A 161 -2.92 -13.96 9.26
C LEU A 161 -1.99 -14.93 10.03
N GLU A 162 -2.50 -15.66 11.02
CA GLU A 162 -1.70 -16.66 11.76
C GLU A 162 -1.19 -17.77 10.85
N ASN A 163 -1.97 -18.13 9.82
CA ASN A 163 -1.67 -19.24 8.93
C ASN A 163 -1.03 -18.79 7.60
N TYR A 164 -1.36 -17.59 7.15
CA TYR A 164 -0.91 -17.07 5.87
C TYR A 164 -0.81 -15.54 5.88
N CYS A 165 0.40 -15.03 5.57
CA CYS A 165 0.61 -13.60 5.44
C CYS A 165 0.06 -13.09 4.10
N TYR A 166 -1.21 -12.72 4.08
CA TYR A 166 -1.90 -12.24 2.87
C TYR A 166 -1.73 -10.74 2.63
N ILE A 167 -1.25 -9.98 3.61
CA ILE A 167 -1.12 -8.52 3.52
C ILE A 167 -0.11 -8.11 2.44
N ARG A 168 1.06 -8.73 2.40
CA ARG A 168 2.10 -8.57 1.37
C ARG A 168 2.40 -7.10 1.03
N HIS A 169 2.35 -6.72 -0.27
CA HIS A 169 2.58 -5.38 -0.79
C HIS A 169 1.23 -4.65 -0.98
N LEU A 170 1.08 -3.42 -1.17
CA LEU A 170 1.75 -2.27 -0.59
C LEU A 170 1.32 -2.13 0.87
N CYS A 171 2.28 -2.01 1.77
CA CYS A 171 1.98 -1.86 3.18
C CYS A 171 2.57 -0.56 3.71
N CYS A 172 1.73 0.25 4.39
CA CYS A 172 2.12 1.50 5.03
C CYS A 172 1.99 1.33 6.55
N ILE A 173 3.11 1.37 7.26
CA ILE A 173 3.19 1.01 8.68
C ILE A 173 3.60 2.23 9.48
N ARG A 174 2.91 2.48 10.62
CA ARG A 174 3.32 3.54 11.55
C ARG A 174 4.76 3.31 12.00
N LYS A 175 5.58 4.36 11.99
CA LYS A 175 7.01 4.30 12.30
C LYS A 175 7.33 3.54 13.59
N THR A 176 6.54 3.74 14.64
CA THR A 176 6.75 3.07 15.94
C THR A 176 6.58 1.56 15.83
N VAL A 177 5.52 1.11 15.15
CA VAL A 177 5.24 -0.32 14.89
C VAL A 177 6.29 -0.93 13.96
N PHE A 178 6.64 -0.23 12.89
CA PHE A 178 7.70 -0.65 11.95
C PHE A 178 9.03 -0.89 12.67
N LEU A 179 9.48 0.09 13.46
CA LEU A 179 10.75 -0.01 14.19
C LEU A 179 10.73 -1.09 15.29
N GLN A 180 9.57 -1.33 15.90
CA GLN A 180 9.40 -2.41 16.88
C GLN A 180 9.46 -3.77 16.19
N ALA A 181 8.70 -3.98 15.12
CA ALA A 181 8.71 -5.22 14.34
C ALA A 181 10.11 -5.55 13.77
N LEU A 182 10.88 -4.51 13.42
CA LEU A 182 12.25 -4.65 12.95
C LEU A 182 13.21 -5.12 14.06
N LYS A 183 13.03 -4.65 15.31
CA LYS A 183 13.90 -4.99 16.46
C LYS A 183 13.78 -6.45 16.92
N GLU A 184 12.64 -7.06 16.72
CA GLU A 184 12.38 -8.45 17.16
C GLU A 184 13.10 -9.50 16.31
N ASN A 185 13.97 -9.07 15.42
CA ASN A 185 14.69 -9.98 14.53
C ASN A 185 16.20 -9.86 14.69
N ASP A 186 16.87 -10.98 14.98
CA ASP A 186 18.34 -11.07 15.04
C ASP A 186 19.00 -11.17 13.65
N GLY A 187 18.26 -10.87 12.56
CA GLY A 187 18.75 -11.02 11.19
C GLY A 187 18.20 -9.97 10.23
N ASN A 188 18.14 -10.37 8.96
CA ASN A 188 17.55 -9.63 7.86
C ASN A 188 16.21 -10.30 7.49
N PRO A 189 15.06 -9.82 8.01
CA PRO A 189 13.77 -10.42 7.69
C PRO A 189 13.44 -10.25 6.21
N ALA A 190 12.72 -11.20 5.63
CA ALA A 190 11.99 -10.96 4.41
C ALA A 190 10.93 -9.88 4.67
N ILE A 191 10.55 -9.14 3.64
CA ILE A 191 9.57 -8.04 3.78
C ILE A 191 8.23 -8.56 4.31
N GLU A 192 7.79 -9.72 3.84
CA GLU A 192 6.53 -10.34 4.31
C GLU A 192 6.61 -10.72 5.79
N GLU A 193 7.76 -11.17 6.27
CA GLU A 193 7.96 -11.50 7.68
C GLU A 193 7.85 -10.25 8.56
N LEU A 194 8.45 -9.14 8.12
CA LEU A 194 8.35 -7.85 8.80
C LEU A 194 6.89 -7.36 8.83
N ILE A 195 6.19 -7.44 7.70
CA ILE A 195 4.79 -7.03 7.60
C ILE A 195 3.91 -7.87 8.52
N CYS A 196 4.09 -9.20 8.53
CA CYS A 196 3.34 -10.09 9.42
C CYS A 196 3.56 -9.76 10.89
N ARG A 197 4.80 -9.44 11.29
CA ARG A 197 5.10 -9.02 12.66
C ARG A 197 4.46 -7.69 13.01
N ALA A 198 4.58 -6.71 12.10
CA ALA A 198 3.94 -5.41 12.27
C ALA A 198 2.44 -5.55 12.42
N ALA A 199 1.79 -6.38 11.60
CA ALA A 199 0.36 -6.63 11.67
C ALA A 199 -0.06 -7.27 13.00
N LYS A 200 0.73 -8.23 13.54
CA LYS A 200 0.46 -8.85 14.85
C LYS A 200 0.63 -7.89 16.04
N GLN A 201 1.39 -6.81 15.86
CA GLN A 201 1.64 -5.77 16.87
C GLN A 201 0.73 -4.55 16.72
N SER A 202 -0.11 -4.54 15.69
CA SER A 202 -0.99 -3.41 15.36
C SER A 202 -2.35 -3.58 16.03
N ASP A 203 -2.82 -2.52 16.67
CA ASP A 203 -4.18 -2.46 17.24
C ASP A 203 -5.20 -1.96 16.20
N SER A 204 -4.74 -1.25 15.17
CA SER A 204 -5.58 -0.64 14.14
C SER A 204 -5.03 -0.89 12.74
N ILE A 205 -5.71 -1.74 11.98
CA ILE A 205 -5.33 -2.11 10.61
C ILE A 205 -6.45 -1.74 9.65
N ILE A 206 -6.09 -1.06 8.54
CA ILE A 206 -7.02 -0.67 7.48
C ILE A 206 -6.65 -1.39 6.18
N HIS A 207 -7.65 -1.96 5.52
CA HIS A 207 -7.57 -2.45 4.15
C HIS A 207 -8.17 -1.40 3.20
N ILE A 208 -7.44 -1.04 2.15
CA ILE A 208 -7.94 -0.26 1.02
C ILE A 208 -8.17 -1.24 -0.13
N PRO A 209 -9.44 -1.56 -0.47
CA PRO A 209 -9.74 -2.55 -1.51
C PRO A 209 -9.57 -1.94 -2.92
N LYS A 210 -8.34 -1.54 -3.22
CA LYS A 210 -7.89 -1.02 -4.51
C LYS A 210 -6.56 -1.65 -4.87
N VAL A 211 -6.41 -2.02 -6.13
CA VAL A 211 -5.13 -2.46 -6.68
C VAL A 211 -4.25 -1.22 -6.89
N LEU A 212 -3.31 -1.01 -5.98
CA LEU A 212 -2.40 0.14 -5.98
C LEU A 212 -0.93 -0.27 -6.08
N TYR A 213 -0.64 -1.55 -6.16
CA TYR A 213 0.70 -2.12 -6.25
C TYR A 213 0.79 -3.17 -7.36
N HIS A 214 1.92 -3.21 -8.04
CA HIS A 214 2.16 -4.08 -9.19
C HIS A 214 3.54 -4.74 -9.06
N THR A 215 3.55 -6.06 -8.98
CA THR A 215 4.76 -6.91 -8.94
C THR A 215 5.12 -7.47 -10.30
#